data_5bf6d033881be3fbb14d30303c8cb50a
#
_entry.id   5bf6d033881be3fbb14d30303c8cb50a
#
_cell.length_a   1.000
_cell.length_b   1.000
_cell.length_c   1.000
_cell.angle_alpha   90.00
_cell.angle_beta   90.00
_cell.angle_gamma   90.00
#
_symmetry.space_group_name_H-M   'P 1'
#
loop_
_entity.id
_entity.type
_entity.pdbx_description
1 polymer ?
#
loop_
_entity_poly.entity_id
_entity_poly.type
_entity_poly.pdbx_seq_one_letter_code
_entity_poly.pdbx_strand_id
1 'polypeptide(L)'
;MKLELNLAKEFGTFLAEGALAAAYRLKHVEPFYQAYAEIVLDFSGVRNVNSSFANALIAPLLEQHGEEALKKLRFHGCNAVVRVLVQSALTLGLEQAADHGKRELA
;
A
#
# COMPACT_ATOMS: atom_id res chain seq x y z
N MET A 1 3.64 11.93 14.69
CA MET A 1 2.40 12.22 13.96
C MET A 1 2.09 11.14 12.95
N LYS A 2 0.82 10.77 12.80
CA LYS A 2 0.44 9.74 11.84
C LYS A 2 -0.66 10.22 10.90
N LEU A 3 -0.60 9.74 9.67
CA LEU A 3 -1.61 9.96 8.65
C LEU A 3 -2.51 8.72 8.62
N GLU A 4 -3.82 8.91 8.84
CA GLU A 4 -4.78 7.81 8.81
C GLU A 4 -5.68 7.93 7.60
N LEU A 5 -5.76 6.87 6.82
CA LEU A 5 -6.53 6.83 5.57
C LEU A 5 -7.55 5.68 5.64
N ASN A 6 -8.84 6.05 5.72
CA ASN A 6 -9.93 5.08 5.80
C ASN A 6 -10.39 4.71 4.38
N LEU A 7 -10.04 3.50 3.96
CA LEU A 7 -10.27 3.06 2.58
C LEU A 7 -11.72 2.70 2.30
N ALA A 8 -12.44 2.15 3.28
CA ALA A 8 -13.86 1.85 3.11
C ALA A 8 -14.69 3.12 2.92
N LYS A 9 -14.33 4.17 3.64
CA LYS A 9 -15.02 5.45 3.53
C LYS A 9 -14.82 6.07 2.14
N GLU A 10 -13.64 5.88 1.57
CA GLU A 10 -13.30 6.43 0.25
C GLU A 10 -13.84 5.59 -0.90
N PHE A 11 -13.76 4.27 -0.80
CA PHE A 11 -14.02 3.35 -1.92
C PHE A 11 -15.18 2.38 -1.68
N GLY A 12 -15.72 2.30 -0.47
CA GLY A 12 -16.73 1.31 -0.12
C GLY A 12 -16.12 0.00 0.36
N THR A 13 -16.92 -1.07 0.33
CA THR A 13 -16.55 -2.34 0.96
C THR A 13 -15.77 -3.28 0.04
N PHE A 14 -15.74 -3.01 -1.25
CA PHE A 14 -15.01 -3.83 -2.22
C PHE A 14 -14.04 -2.96 -3.02
N LEU A 15 -12.76 -3.23 -2.86
CA LEU A 15 -11.69 -2.46 -3.50
C LEU A 15 -11.16 -3.25 -4.71
N ALA A 16 -11.55 -2.85 -5.92
CA ALA A 16 -11.33 -3.67 -7.11
C ALA A 16 -10.53 -3.00 -8.23
N GLU A 17 -10.47 -1.67 -8.28
CA GLU A 17 -9.86 -1.00 -9.44
C GLU A 17 -8.47 -0.44 -9.15
N GLY A 18 -7.46 -1.05 -9.79
CA GLY A 18 -6.07 -0.64 -9.60
C GLY A 18 -5.81 0.81 -10.01
N ALA A 19 -6.47 1.29 -11.07
CA ALA A 19 -6.31 2.68 -11.50
C ALA A 19 -6.74 3.68 -10.43
N LEU A 20 -7.84 3.38 -9.72
CA LEU A 20 -8.29 4.22 -8.61
C LEU A 20 -7.33 4.17 -7.44
N ALA A 21 -6.78 2.99 -7.15
CA ALA A 21 -5.79 2.82 -6.09
C ALA A 21 -4.52 3.63 -6.39
N ALA A 22 -4.03 3.57 -7.61
CA ALA A 22 -2.85 4.31 -8.03
C ALA A 22 -3.09 5.83 -7.93
N ALA A 23 -4.23 6.32 -8.41
CA ALA A 23 -4.57 7.73 -8.31
C ALA A 23 -4.66 8.19 -6.86
N TYR A 24 -5.26 7.38 -6.01
CA TYR A 24 -5.37 7.67 -4.58
C TYR A 24 -3.99 7.73 -3.92
N ARG A 25 -3.13 6.75 -4.21
CA ARG A 25 -1.76 6.74 -3.68
C ARG A 25 -1.00 8.00 -4.08
N LEU A 26 -1.07 8.37 -5.34
CA LEU A 26 -0.36 9.55 -5.85
C LEU A 26 -0.87 10.85 -5.25
N LYS A 27 -2.15 10.92 -4.88
CA LYS A 27 -2.76 12.13 -4.35
C LYS A 27 -2.69 12.19 -2.82
N HIS A 28 -2.90 11.08 -2.13
CA HIS A 28 -3.11 11.08 -0.68
C HIS A 28 -1.98 10.43 0.13
N VAL A 29 -1.07 9.72 -0.50
CA VAL A 29 0.03 9.04 0.21
C VAL A 29 1.38 9.63 -0.17
N GLU A 30 1.72 9.60 -1.45
CA GLU A 30 3.05 10.01 -1.92
C GLU A 30 3.45 11.44 -1.51
N PRO A 31 2.56 12.45 -1.65
CA PRO A 31 2.95 13.83 -1.29
C PRO A 31 3.22 13.98 0.20
N PHE A 32 2.68 13.10 1.03
CA PHE A 32 2.78 13.19 2.49
C PHE A 32 3.71 12.16 3.11
N TYR A 33 4.33 11.33 2.28
CA TYR A 33 5.12 10.20 2.75
C TYR A 33 6.23 10.62 3.72
N GLN A 34 6.94 11.69 3.41
CA GLN A 34 8.05 12.17 4.26
C GLN A 34 7.56 12.98 5.45
N ALA A 35 6.36 13.55 5.37
CA ALA A 35 5.85 14.45 6.41
C ALA A 35 5.38 13.73 7.67
N TYR A 36 5.05 12.44 7.58
CA TYR A 36 4.49 11.67 8.69
C TYR A 36 5.41 10.53 9.10
N ALA A 37 5.51 10.30 10.41
CA ALA A 37 6.27 9.18 10.94
C ALA A 37 5.59 7.84 10.67
N GLU A 38 4.26 7.84 10.65
CA GLU A 38 3.46 6.66 10.37
C GLU A 38 2.35 6.98 9.37
N ILE A 39 2.08 6.05 8.48
CA ILE A 39 0.96 6.10 7.55
C ILE A 39 0.10 4.86 7.80
N VAL A 40 -1.13 5.08 8.25
CA VAL A 40 -2.07 4.01 8.57
C VAL A 40 -3.05 3.85 7.42
N LEU A 41 -3.04 2.68 6.81
CA LEU A 41 -4.04 2.30 5.82
C LEU A 41 -5.09 1.46 6.55
N ASP A 42 -6.25 2.07 6.76
CA ASP A 42 -7.31 1.47 7.56
C ASP A 42 -8.32 0.77 6.64
N PHE A 43 -8.34 -0.55 6.74
CA PHE A 43 -9.24 -1.42 5.99
C PHE A 43 -10.48 -1.83 6.78
N SER A 44 -10.75 -1.17 7.90
CA SER A 44 -11.98 -1.46 8.67
C SER A 44 -13.20 -1.23 7.79
N GLY A 45 -14.10 -2.22 7.76
CA GLY A 45 -15.28 -2.19 6.91
C GLY A 45 -15.06 -2.68 5.48
N VAL A 46 -13.82 -2.86 5.04
CA VAL A 46 -13.53 -3.47 3.74
C VAL A 46 -13.75 -4.97 3.83
N ARG A 47 -14.63 -5.49 2.98
CA ARG A 47 -14.93 -6.92 2.92
C ARG A 47 -14.00 -7.68 2.02
N ASN A 48 -13.63 -7.06 0.90
CA ASN A 48 -12.79 -7.72 -0.09
C ASN A 48 -11.94 -6.70 -0.84
N VAL A 49 -10.78 -7.14 -1.30
CA VAL A 49 -9.87 -6.36 -2.14
C VAL A 49 -9.28 -7.33 -3.15
N ASN A 50 -9.10 -6.89 -4.39
CA ASN A 50 -8.41 -7.74 -5.36
C ASN A 50 -6.93 -7.37 -5.46
N SER A 51 -6.16 -8.22 -6.14
CA SER A 51 -4.72 -8.02 -6.26
C SER A 51 -4.37 -6.75 -7.04
N SER A 52 -5.18 -6.40 -8.04
CA SER A 52 -4.97 -5.18 -8.83
C SER A 52 -4.96 -3.94 -7.94
N PHE A 53 -5.96 -3.83 -7.05
CA PHE A 53 -6.04 -2.70 -6.12
C PHE A 53 -4.90 -2.71 -5.11
N ALA A 54 -4.69 -3.84 -4.45
CA ALA A 54 -3.65 -3.96 -3.42
C ALA A 54 -2.26 -3.67 -3.99
N ASN A 55 -1.95 -4.23 -5.15
CA ASN A 55 -0.65 -4.02 -5.78
C ASN A 55 -0.44 -2.56 -6.21
N ALA A 56 -1.47 -1.92 -6.78
CA ALA A 56 -1.36 -0.52 -7.21
C ALA A 56 -1.24 0.45 -6.03
N LEU A 57 -1.85 0.12 -4.89
CA LEU A 57 -1.79 0.96 -3.69
C LEU A 57 -0.47 0.80 -2.94
N ILE A 58 -0.01 -0.43 -2.76
CA ILE A 58 1.02 -0.78 -1.79
C ILE A 58 2.39 -1.03 -2.44
N ALA A 59 2.43 -1.85 -3.50
CA ALA A 59 3.71 -2.28 -4.07
C ALA A 59 4.65 -1.13 -4.47
N PRO A 60 4.16 -0.03 -5.10
CA PRO A 60 5.06 1.06 -5.48
C PRO A 60 5.72 1.75 -4.29
N LEU A 61 5.07 1.75 -3.11
CA LEU A 61 5.67 2.33 -1.91
C LEU A 61 6.90 1.54 -1.48
N LEU A 62 6.82 0.22 -1.53
CA LEU A 62 7.95 -0.65 -1.21
C LEU A 62 9.02 -0.61 -2.29
N GLU A 63 8.61 -0.53 -3.56
CA GLU A 63 9.54 -0.42 -4.67
C GLU A 63 10.37 0.86 -4.59
N GLN A 64 9.75 1.99 -4.25
CA GLN A 64 10.41 3.28 -4.18
C GLN A 64 11.22 3.47 -2.91
N HIS A 65 10.70 3.02 -1.78
CA HIS A 65 11.27 3.30 -0.46
C HIS A 65 11.94 2.10 0.20
N GLY A 66 11.80 0.91 -0.39
CA GLY A 66 12.42 -0.30 0.11
C GLY A 66 11.86 -0.74 1.46
N GLU A 67 12.69 -1.44 2.23
CA GLU A 67 12.28 -1.99 3.53
C GLU A 67 11.90 -0.91 4.54
N GLU A 68 12.35 0.31 4.37
CA GLU A 68 11.97 1.42 5.25
C GLU A 68 10.48 1.64 5.28
N ALA A 69 9.79 1.38 4.17
CA ALA A 69 8.35 1.53 4.11
C ALA A 69 7.64 0.63 5.13
N LEU A 70 8.22 -0.55 5.43
CA LEU A 70 7.65 -1.46 6.42
C LEU A 70 7.63 -0.86 7.82
N LYS A 71 8.55 0.05 8.11
CA LYS A 71 8.61 0.73 9.41
C LYS A 71 7.58 1.84 9.51
N LYS A 72 7.18 2.42 8.39
CA LYS A 72 6.28 3.57 8.34
C LYS A 72 4.82 3.16 8.13
N LEU A 73 4.57 2.14 7.31
CA LEU A 73 3.23 1.71 6.98
C LEU A 73 2.62 0.86 8.09
N ARG A 74 1.35 1.12 8.38
CA ARG A 74 0.54 0.33 9.32
C ARG A 74 -0.76 -0.05 8.63
N PHE A 75 -1.22 -1.26 8.89
CA PHE A 75 -2.42 -1.80 8.27
C PHE A 75 -3.40 -2.19 9.36
N HIS A 76 -4.52 -1.48 9.45
CA HIS A 76 -5.53 -1.71 10.48
C HIS A 76 -6.81 -2.30 9.87
N GLY A 77 -7.50 -3.12 10.67
CA GLY A 77 -8.82 -3.61 10.31
C GLY A 77 -8.86 -4.62 9.17
N CYS A 78 -7.74 -5.27 8.87
CA CYS A 78 -7.67 -6.26 7.79
C CYS A 78 -8.35 -7.56 8.22
N ASN A 79 -9.37 -8.00 7.47
CA ASN A 79 -9.87 -9.36 7.61
C ASN A 79 -8.87 -10.34 6.96
N ALA A 80 -9.16 -11.65 7.01
CA ALA A 80 -8.24 -12.67 6.52
C ALA A 80 -7.90 -12.51 5.03
N VAL A 81 -8.90 -12.21 4.21
CA VAL A 81 -8.73 -12.02 2.76
C VAL A 81 -7.86 -10.80 2.49
N VAL A 82 -8.19 -9.67 3.11
CA VAL A 82 -7.45 -8.42 2.93
C VAL A 82 -5.99 -8.59 3.36
N ARG A 83 -5.77 -9.28 4.48
CA ARG A 83 -4.41 -9.51 4.99
C ARG A 83 -3.54 -10.26 3.99
N VAL A 84 -4.08 -11.29 3.35
CA VAL A 84 -3.34 -12.05 2.34
C VAL A 84 -2.94 -11.16 1.16
N LEU A 85 -3.87 -10.33 0.69
CA LEU A 85 -3.61 -9.43 -0.45
C LEU A 85 -2.61 -8.34 -0.08
N VAL A 86 -2.68 -7.80 1.12
CA VAL A 86 -1.72 -6.81 1.63
C VAL A 86 -0.32 -7.42 1.69
N GLN A 87 -0.20 -8.61 2.26
CA GLN A 87 1.10 -9.29 2.36
C GLN A 87 1.69 -9.60 0.98
N SER A 88 0.87 -10.03 0.04
CA SER A 88 1.31 -10.28 -1.33
C SER A 88 1.82 -9.01 -2.00
N ALA A 89 1.13 -7.89 -1.79
CA ALA A 89 1.54 -6.60 -2.36
C ALA A 89 2.86 -6.10 -1.76
N LEU A 90 3.06 -6.29 -0.46
CA LEU A 90 4.31 -5.95 0.21
C LEU A 90 5.47 -6.77 -0.35
N THR A 91 5.27 -8.07 -0.52
CA THR A 91 6.28 -8.97 -1.09
C THR A 91 6.63 -8.56 -2.51
N LEU A 92 5.62 -8.29 -3.33
CA LEU A 92 5.83 -7.85 -4.71
C LEU A 92 6.65 -6.57 -4.77
N GLY A 93 6.32 -5.59 -3.96
CA GLY A 93 7.05 -4.33 -3.94
C GLY A 93 8.51 -4.50 -3.51
N LEU A 94 8.76 -5.34 -2.52
CA LEU A 94 10.13 -5.63 -2.07
C LEU A 94 10.93 -6.37 -3.14
N GLU A 95 10.31 -7.30 -3.87
CA GLU A 95 10.96 -7.98 -4.98
C GLU A 95 11.32 -7.02 -6.10
N GLN A 96 10.43 -6.08 -6.42
CA GLN A 96 10.69 -5.05 -7.42
C GLN A 96 11.83 -4.13 -7.00
N ALA A 97 11.90 -3.77 -5.73
CA ALA A 97 13.00 -2.96 -5.20
C ALA A 97 14.34 -3.70 -5.32
N ALA A 98 14.36 -4.99 -5.02
CA ALA A 98 15.56 -5.82 -5.14
C ALA A 98 16.02 -5.94 -6.59
N ASP A 99 15.09 -6.11 -7.53
CA ASP A 99 15.41 -6.17 -8.96
C ASP A 99 16.00 -4.85 -9.45
N HIS A 100 15.48 -3.71 -9.01
CA HIS A 100 16.03 -2.41 -9.36
C HIS A 100 17.45 -2.26 -8.83
N GLY A 101 17.69 -2.69 -7.59
CA GLY A 101 19.03 -2.68 -7.01
C GLY A 101 20.01 -3.53 -7.78
N LYS A 102 19.60 -4.72 -8.21
CA LYS A 102 20.44 -5.60 -9.04
C LYS A 102 20.77 -4.98 -10.38
N ARG A 103 19.80 -4.32 -11.01
CA ARG A 103 20.04 -3.66 -12.31
C ARG A 103 21.05 -2.53 -12.19
N GLU A 104 20.96 -1.76 -11.10
CA GLU A 104 21.89 -0.65 -10.87
C GLU A 104 23.30 -1.15 -10.62
N LEU A 105 23.46 -2.31 -10.02
CA LEU A 105 24.77 -2.90 -9.74
C LEU A 105 25.38 -3.60 -10.96
N ALA A 106 24.55 -3.94 -11.91
CA ALA A 106 25.03 -4.59 -13.13
C ALA A 106 25.51 -3.57 -14.16
#